data_a4cf1651914a506012ddafa3bdc1b3c6
#
_entry.id   a4cf1651914a506012ddafa3bdc1b3c6
#
_cell.length_a   1.000
_cell.length_b   1.000
_cell.length_c   1.000
_cell.angle_alpha   90.00
_cell.angle_beta   90.00
_cell.angle_gamma   90.00
#
_symmetry.space_group_name_H-M   'P 1'
#
loop_
_entity.id
_entity.type
_entity.pdbx_description
1 polymer ?
#
loop_
_entity_poly.entity_id
_entity_poly.type
_entity_poly.pdbx_seq_one_letter_code
_entity_poly.pdbx_strand_id
1 'polypeptide(L)'
;SAGIICANHDSSMESAKKSVELNLIKPIFIGNKQEINEKAEKIKWDINAYEIINSSNDVEASIIGAELGRDNKIKIMIKGNLHTDVLMRAYLKKEFGLLEGKRLSHIWHMTILKDDKPLFITDGALNVAPRIDVKMHILKNVIEFANQINISKPRVAILSGTEDPIESMPSSIEAKELMERAKNENINAYIHGPLAFDNAISPEAAAIKNISNEVAGKADILLVPNLETGNALSKIMVYFMGAC
;
A
#
# COMPACT_ATOMS: atom_id res chain seq x y z
N SER A 1 -4.83 18.31 3.58
CA SER A 1 -5.84 17.82 4.54
C SER A 1 -6.03 16.32 4.36
N ALA A 2 -6.34 15.62 5.44
CA ALA A 2 -6.65 14.19 5.48
C ALA A 2 -8.01 13.96 6.15
N GLY A 3 -8.89 13.19 5.51
CA GLY A 3 -10.17 12.75 6.10
C GLY A 3 -9.95 11.45 6.89
N ILE A 4 -10.25 11.44 8.17
CA ILE A 4 -10.11 10.26 9.03
C ILE A 4 -11.51 9.67 9.24
N ILE A 5 -11.75 8.54 8.61
CA ILE A 5 -13.06 7.88 8.58
C ILE A 5 -13.22 6.97 9.79
N CYS A 6 -14.22 7.24 10.64
CA CYS A 6 -14.50 6.49 11.87
C CYS A 6 -13.31 6.42 12.84
N ALA A 7 -12.83 7.60 13.28
CA ALA A 7 -11.75 7.74 14.26
C ALA A 7 -12.21 7.43 15.70
N ASN A 8 -13.01 6.40 15.89
CA ASN A 8 -13.61 6.01 17.17
C ASN A 8 -12.88 4.84 17.86
N HIS A 9 -11.61 4.63 17.58
CA HIS A 9 -10.75 3.66 18.23
C HIS A 9 -9.44 4.31 18.70
N ASP A 10 -8.89 3.83 19.82
CA ASP A 10 -7.73 4.42 20.46
C ASP A 10 -6.53 4.52 19.49
N SER A 11 -6.20 3.43 18.79
CA SER A 11 -5.06 3.40 17.85
C SER A 11 -5.22 4.37 16.68
N SER A 12 -6.43 4.56 16.14
CA SER A 12 -6.67 5.51 15.05
C SER A 12 -6.52 6.95 15.49
N MET A 13 -6.95 7.26 16.72
CA MET A 13 -6.80 8.59 17.31
C MET A 13 -5.35 8.90 17.70
N GLU A 14 -4.62 7.92 18.27
CA GLU A 14 -3.20 8.08 18.59
C GLU A 14 -2.37 8.29 17.32
N SER A 15 -2.62 7.52 16.27
CA SER A 15 -1.96 7.69 14.97
C SER A 15 -2.25 9.06 14.35
N ALA A 16 -3.51 9.53 14.45
CA ALA A 16 -3.90 10.85 13.97
C ALA A 16 -3.17 11.96 14.75
N LYS A 17 -3.16 11.88 16.10
CA LYS A 17 -2.47 12.81 16.98
C LYS A 17 -0.98 12.89 16.62
N LYS A 18 -0.33 11.75 16.50
CA LYS A 18 1.10 11.67 16.14
C LYS A 18 1.38 12.29 14.77
N SER A 19 0.51 12.03 13.80
CA SER A 19 0.65 12.59 12.44
C SER A 19 0.50 14.12 12.44
N VAL A 20 -0.36 14.66 13.29
CA VAL A 20 -0.50 16.11 13.47
C VAL A 20 0.70 16.72 14.18
N GLU A 21 1.17 16.09 15.26
CA GLU A 21 2.37 16.54 15.99
C GLU A 21 3.61 16.60 15.09
N LEU A 22 3.71 15.68 14.14
CA LEU A 22 4.77 15.64 13.13
C LEU A 22 4.50 16.57 11.92
N ASN A 23 3.42 17.35 11.93
CA ASN A 23 2.99 18.23 10.83
C ASN A 23 2.77 17.50 9.48
N LEU A 24 2.42 16.22 9.50
CA LEU A 24 2.19 15.43 8.29
C LEU A 24 0.79 15.66 7.71
N ILE A 25 -0.22 15.86 8.58
CA ILE A 25 -1.61 16.04 8.17
C ILE A 25 -2.30 17.19 8.91
N LYS A 26 -3.33 17.76 8.25
CA LYS A 26 -4.39 18.51 8.89
C LYS A 26 -5.65 17.65 8.84
N PRO A 27 -6.13 17.10 9.97
CA PRO A 27 -7.24 16.15 9.96
C PRO A 27 -8.59 16.85 9.78
N ILE A 28 -9.52 16.14 9.14
CA ILE A 28 -10.97 16.31 9.20
C ILE A 28 -11.51 14.99 9.71
N PHE A 29 -12.12 14.99 10.88
CA PHE A 29 -12.69 13.78 11.45
C PHE A 29 -14.09 13.54 10.88
N ILE A 30 -14.38 12.29 10.51
CA ILE A 30 -15.68 11.91 9.95
C ILE A 30 -16.17 10.67 10.70
N GLY A 31 -17.32 10.75 11.35
CA GLY A 31 -17.85 9.66 12.15
C GLY A 31 -18.78 10.15 13.27
N ASN A 32 -19.09 9.28 14.23
CA ASN A 32 -19.86 9.67 15.39
C ASN A 32 -19.11 10.70 16.22
N LYS A 33 -19.62 11.93 16.27
CA LYS A 33 -18.96 13.06 16.93
C LYS A 33 -18.73 12.81 18.43
N GLN A 34 -19.69 12.17 19.10
CA GLN A 34 -19.55 11.87 20.53
C GLN A 34 -18.40 10.89 20.78
N GLU A 35 -18.38 9.78 20.04
CA GLU A 35 -17.32 8.76 20.18
C GLU A 35 -15.93 9.33 19.86
N ILE A 36 -15.83 10.18 18.83
CA ILE A 36 -14.57 10.84 18.46
C ILE A 36 -14.08 11.75 19.60
N ASN A 37 -14.96 12.55 20.21
CA ASN A 37 -14.60 13.40 21.34
C ASN A 37 -14.19 12.58 22.56
N GLU A 38 -14.93 11.53 22.92
CA GLU A 38 -14.60 10.63 24.02
C GLU A 38 -13.19 10.01 23.86
N LYS A 39 -12.84 9.61 22.62
CA LYS A 39 -11.51 9.06 22.34
C LYS A 39 -10.41 10.13 22.41
N ALA A 40 -10.68 11.34 21.94
CA ALA A 40 -9.74 12.45 22.05
C ALA A 40 -9.47 12.83 23.50
N GLU A 41 -10.51 12.91 24.34
CA GLU A 41 -10.39 13.16 25.78
C GLU A 41 -9.55 12.07 26.49
N LYS A 42 -9.81 10.80 26.17
CA LYS A 42 -9.08 9.66 26.74
C LYS A 42 -7.57 9.76 26.50
N ILE A 43 -7.14 10.22 25.30
CA ILE A 43 -5.72 10.40 24.97
C ILE A 43 -5.22 11.82 25.28
N LYS A 44 -6.02 12.64 25.98
CA LYS A 44 -5.69 14.03 26.34
C LYS A 44 -5.28 14.86 25.12
N TRP A 45 -6.07 14.81 24.08
CA TRP A 45 -5.86 15.58 22.86
C TRP A 45 -7.02 16.55 22.63
N ASP A 46 -6.74 17.85 22.68
CA ASP A 46 -7.71 18.88 22.30
C ASP A 46 -7.85 18.91 20.78
N ILE A 47 -9.04 18.57 20.30
CA ILE A 47 -9.39 18.54 18.89
C ILE A 47 -10.35 19.65 18.47
N ASN A 48 -10.62 20.65 19.32
CA ASN A 48 -11.54 21.75 19.03
C ASN A 48 -11.12 22.61 17.82
N ALA A 49 -9.84 22.62 17.49
CA ALA A 49 -9.30 23.32 16.33
C ALA A 49 -9.55 22.60 14.99
N TYR A 50 -10.07 21.37 15.01
CA TYR A 50 -10.26 20.53 13.82
C TYR A 50 -11.74 20.35 13.52
N GLU A 51 -12.05 20.24 12.24
CA GLU A 51 -13.40 19.97 11.77
C GLU A 51 -13.82 18.53 12.10
N ILE A 52 -15.02 18.37 12.65
CA ILE A 52 -15.65 17.07 12.88
C ILE A 52 -16.99 17.07 12.13
N ILE A 53 -17.08 16.18 11.13
CA ILE A 53 -18.30 15.95 10.38
C ILE A 53 -19.00 14.73 10.98
N ASN A 54 -20.16 14.97 11.59
CA ASN A 54 -20.92 13.90 12.23
C ASN A 54 -21.53 12.97 11.19
N SER A 55 -21.50 11.67 11.46
CA SER A 55 -22.21 10.65 10.69
C SER A 55 -22.90 9.65 11.62
N SER A 56 -23.99 9.07 11.15
CA SER A 56 -24.82 8.14 11.91
C SER A 56 -24.31 6.69 11.86
N ASN A 57 -23.48 6.37 10.86
CA ASN A 57 -22.93 5.03 10.64
C ASN A 57 -21.71 5.06 9.70
N ASP A 58 -21.02 3.91 9.60
CA ASP A 58 -19.81 3.73 8.79
C ASP A 58 -20.02 3.97 7.29
N VAL A 59 -21.19 3.63 6.77
CA VAL A 59 -21.52 3.81 5.34
C VAL A 59 -21.62 5.29 5.02
N GLU A 60 -22.34 6.06 5.85
CA GLU A 60 -22.46 7.50 5.70
C GLU A 60 -21.09 8.19 5.86
N ALA A 61 -20.30 7.80 6.87
CA ALA A 61 -18.95 8.31 7.06
C ALA A 61 -18.08 8.09 5.82
N SER A 62 -18.16 6.91 5.22
CA SER A 62 -17.41 6.56 4.00
C SER A 62 -17.85 7.37 2.79
N ILE A 63 -19.15 7.63 2.64
CA ILE A 63 -19.71 8.46 1.57
C ILE A 63 -19.23 9.91 1.73
N ILE A 64 -19.34 10.49 2.92
CA ILE A 64 -18.83 11.84 3.21
C ILE A 64 -17.34 11.94 2.88
N GLY A 65 -16.55 10.96 3.26
CA GLY A 65 -15.13 10.91 2.91
C GLY A 65 -14.89 10.92 1.40
N ALA A 66 -15.66 10.14 0.64
CA ALA A 66 -15.57 10.10 -0.81
C ALA A 66 -15.99 11.43 -1.47
N GLU A 67 -17.02 12.08 -0.96
CA GLU A 67 -17.45 13.42 -1.40
C GLU A 67 -16.37 14.47 -1.16
N LEU A 68 -15.77 14.48 0.03
CA LEU A 68 -14.67 15.39 0.35
C LEU A 68 -13.44 15.15 -0.56
N GLY A 69 -13.18 13.89 -0.93
CA GLY A 69 -12.16 13.54 -1.91
C GLY A 69 -12.47 14.08 -3.30
N ARG A 70 -13.70 13.85 -3.79
CA ARG A 70 -14.19 14.39 -5.07
C ARG A 70 -14.06 15.92 -5.13
N ASP A 71 -14.43 16.59 -4.05
CA ASP A 71 -14.43 18.05 -3.95
C ASP A 71 -13.04 18.63 -3.66
N ASN A 72 -11.99 17.80 -3.65
CA ASN A 72 -10.61 18.18 -3.34
C ASN A 72 -10.41 18.82 -1.94
N LYS A 73 -11.33 18.63 -1.02
CA LYS A 73 -11.22 19.10 0.37
C LYS A 73 -10.24 18.28 1.19
N ILE A 74 -10.12 17.00 0.86
CA ILE A 74 -9.08 16.10 1.40
C ILE A 74 -8.24 15.54 0.26
N LYS A 75 -6.96 15.28 0.55
CA LYS A 75 -6.01 14.64 -0.38
C LYS A 75 -5.71 13.19 -0.01
N ILE A 76 -5.99 12.84 1.24
CA ILE A 76 -5.75 11.51 1.80
C ILE A 76 -7.00 11.11 2.57
N MET A 77 -7.44 9.88 2.38
CA MET A 77 -8.49 9.25 3.16
C MET A 77 -7.85 8.20 4.06
N ILE A 78 -7.98 8.37 5.37
CA ILE A 78 -7.41 7.48 6.37
C ILE A 78 -8.53 6.63 6.95
N LYS A 79 -8.39 5.33 6.85
CA LYS A 79 -9.32 4.37 7.44
C LYS A 79 -9.08 4.28 8.96
N GLY A 80 -10.10 4.61 9.74
CA GLY A 80 -10.16 4.34 11.18
C GLY A 80 -10.77 2.96 11.48
N ASN A 81 -11.71 2.92 12.42
CA ASN A 81 -12.32 1.67 12.89
C ASN A 81 -13.59 1.31 12.12
N LEU A 82 -13.46 0.88 10.88
CA LEU A 82 -14.54 0.35 10.06
C LEU A 82 -14.04 -0.80 9.19
N HIS A 83 -14.95 -1.57 8.63
CA HIS A 83 -14.58 -2.61 7.67
C HIS A 83 -14.07 -2.02 6.36
N THR A 84 -12.99 -2.59 5.82
CA THR A 84 -12.35 -2.08 4.59
C THR A 84 -13.29 -2.13 3.39
N ASP A 85 -14.15 -3.15 3.29
CA ASP A 85 -15.13 -3.28 2.21
C ASP A 85 -16.18 -2.15 2.22
N VAL A 86 -16.57 -1.65 3.39
CA VAL A 86 -17.50 -0.52 3.52
C VAL A 86 -16.88 0.74 2.94
N LEU A 87 -15.64 1.05 3.34
CA LEU A 87 -14.89 2.19 2.80
C LEU A 87 -14.69 2.07 1.28
N MET A 88 -14.28 0.87 0.84
CA MET A 88 -13.99 0.64 -0.58
C MET A 88 -15.25 0.71 -1.45
N ARG A 89 -16.40 0.25 -0.97
CA ARG A 89 -17.68 0.41 -1.70
C ARG A 89 -18.04 1.86 -1.94
N ALA A 90 -17.79 2.75 -0.98
CA ALA A 90 -17.99 4.18 -1.18
C ALA A 90 -16.96 4.75 -2.16
N TYR A 91 -15.68 4.48 -1.94
CA TYR A 91 -14.58 4.97 -2.78
C TYR A 91 -14.73 4.58 -4.26
N LEU A 92 -15.20 3.36 -4.54
CA LEU A 92 -15.31 2.80 -5.89
C LEU A 92 -16.57 3.27 -6.66
N LYS A 93 -17.47 4.03 -6.03
CA LYS A 93 -18.65 4.55 -6.73
C LYS A 93 -18.26 5.52 -7.84
N LYS A 94 -18.76 5.28 -9.04
CA LYS A 94 -18.46 6.10 -10.22
C LYS A 94 -18.87 7.57 -10.04
N GLU A 95 -19.92 7.82 -9.27
CA GLU A 95 -20.44 9.17 -9.01
C GLU A 95 -19.43 10.10 -8.33
N PHE A 96 -18.45 9.54 -7.60
CA PHE A 96 -17.43 10.34 -6.96
C PHE A 96 -16.21 10.62 -7.85
N GLY A 97 -16.06 9.92 -8.98
CA GLY A 97 -15.00 10.17 -9.94
C GLY A 97 -13.57 9.99 -9.38
N LEU A 98 -13.41 9.21 -8.30
CA LEU A 98 -12.12 8.97 -7.66
C LEU A 98 -11.24 7.95 -8.39
N LEU A 99 -11.82 7.24 -9.37
CA LEU A 99 -11.12 6.28 -10.20
C LEU A 99 -10.66 6.95 -11.49
N GLU A 100 -9.37 7.08 -11.68
CA GLU A 100 -8.74 7.68 -12.86
C GLU A 100 -8.50 6.66 -14.00
N GLY A 101 -9.36 5.65 -14.16
CA GLY A 101 -9.16 4.58 -15.13
C GLY A 101 -8.06 3.58 -14.76
N LYS A 102 -7.45 3.74 -13.60
CA LYS A 102 -6.43 2.83 -13.04
C LYS A 102 -7.08 1.75 -12.19
N ARG A 103 -6.49 0.57 -12.16
CA ARG A 103 -6.85 -0.48 -11.21
C ARG A 103 -6.29 -0.15 -9.84
N LEU A 104 -7.11 -0.26 -8.78
CA LEU A 104 -6.60 -0.14 -7.41
C LEU A 104 -5.66 -1.28 -7.06
N SER A 105 -4.63 -0.97 -6.29
CA SER A 105 -3.73 -1.95 -5.70
C SER A 105 -3.32 -1.51 -4.29
N HIS A 106 -2.86 -2.46 -3.51
CA HIS A 106 -2.40 -2.23 -2.15
C HIS A 106 -0.88 -2.28 -2.09
N ILE A 107 -0.27 -1.37 -1.33
CA ILE A 107 1.17 -1.31 -1.10
C ILE A 107 1.41 -1.35 0.40
N TRP A 108 2.13 -2.36 0.86
CA TRP A 108 2.74 -2.35 2.17
C TRP A 108 4.05 -1.57 2.12
N HIS A 109 4.18 -0.55 2.95
CA HIS A 109 5.43 0.15 3.20
C HIS A 109 6.03 -0.42 4.48
N MET A 110 7.10 -1.19 4.37
CA MET A 110 7.73 -1.89 5.47
C MET A 110 9.08 -1.27 5.79
N THR A 111 9.26 -0.81 7.04
CA THR A 111 10.56 -0.40 7.58
C THR A 111 10.95 -1.36 8.68
N ILE A 112 12.15 -1.95 8.58
CA ILE A 112 12.69 -2.86 9.58
C ILE A 112 13.53 -2.03 10.55
N LEU A 113 13.41 -2.27 11.87
CA LEU A 113 14.10 -1.49 12.91
C LEU A 113 15.63 -1.41 12.75
N LYS A 114 16.24 -2.31 12.01
CA LYS A 114 17.69 -2.38 11.78
C LYS A 114 18.15 -1.78 10.46
N ASP A 115 17.22 -1.42 9.60
CA ASP A 115 17.52 -0.92 8.26
C ASP A 115 16.56 0.24 7.94
N ASP A 116 17.10 1.41 7.73
CA ASP A 116 16.32 2.61 7.40
C ASP A 116 15.77 2.56 5.96
N LYS A 117 16.15 1.56 5.17
CA LYS A 117 15.67 1.40 3.80
C LYS A 117 14.29 0.74 3.79
N PRO A 118 13.25 1.42 3.28
CA PRO A 118 11.92 0.82 3.17
C PRO A 118 11.90 -0.29 2.10
N LEU A 119 11.11 -1.33 2.36
CA LEU A 119 10.76 -2.37 1.41
C LEU A 119 9.26 -2.27 1.10
N PHE A 120 8.90 -2.18 -0.17
CA PHE A 120 7.49 -2.16 -0.58
C PHE A 120 7.06 -3.55 -1.03
N ILE A 121 5.88 -4.00 -0.59
CA ILE A 121 5.29 -5.27 -0.98
C ILE A 121 3.91 -5.02 -1.59
N THR A 122 3.66 -5.53 -2.79
CA THR A 122 2.41 -5.32 -3.54
C THR A 122 2.04 -6.55 -4.37
N ASP A 123 0.79 -6.97 -4.50
CA ASP A 123 -0.41 -6.58 -3.78
C ASP A 123 -0.72 -7.63 -2.70
N GLY A 124 -0.89 -7.20 -1.48
CA GLY A 124 -1.14 -8.11 -0.35
C GLY A 124 -2.53 -7.95 0.28
N ALA A 125 -3.48 -7.23 -0.38
CA ALA A 125 -4.77 -6.98 0.25
C ALA A 125 -5.98 -6.76 -0.69
N LEU A 126 -5.80 -6.47 -1.98
CA LEU A 126 -6.91 -6.10 -2.87
C LEU A 126 -7.13 -7.08 -4.02
N ASN A 127 -6.08 -7.46 -4.72
CA ASN A 127 -6.18 -8.31 -5.90
C ASN A 127 -5.76 -9.74 -5.56
N VAL A 128 -6.75 -10.65 -5.43
CA VAL A 128 -6.53 -12.02 -4.90
C VAL A 128 -5.58 -12.81 -5.80
N ALA A 129 -5.99 -13.08 -7.03
CA ALA A 129 -5.19 -13.79 -8.03
C ALA A 129 -5.14 -12.95 -9.32
N PRO A 130 -4.32 -11.87 -9.34
CA PRO A 130 -4.31 -10.93 -10.43
C PRO A 130 -3.73 -11.55 -11.70
N ARG A 131 -4.46 -11.44 -12.81
CA ARG A 131 -3.94 -11.79 -14.14
C ARG A 131 -2.89 -10.76 -14.56
N ILE A 132 -2.10 -11.10 -15.54
CA ILE A 132 -0.96 -10.29 -16.00
C ILE A 132 -1.31 -8.82 -16.31
N ASP A 133 -2.45 -8.55 -16.93
CA ASP A 133 -2.89 -7.18 -17.21
C ASP A 133 -3.14 -6.39 -15.92
N VAL A 134 -3.70 -7.05 -14.90
CA VAL A 134 -3.88 -6.46 -13.57
C VAL A 134 -2.53 -6.25 -12.89
N LYS A 135 -1.59 -7.20 -13.01
CA LYS A 135 -0.22 -7.07 -12.50
C LYS A 135 0.53 -5.89 -13.13
N MET A 136 0.29 -5.59 -14.41
CA MET A 136 0.84 -4.38 -15.04
C MET A 136 0.32 -3.10 -14.39
N HIS A 137 -0.96 -3.02 -14.02
CA HIS A 137 -1.48 -1.89 -13.27
C HIS A 137 -0.87 -1.80 -11.87
N ILE A 138 -0.77 -2.92 -11.14
CA ILE A 138 -0.13 -3.00 -9.83
C ILE A 138 1.32 -2.51 -9.91
N LEU A 139 2.07 -2.98 -10.90
CA LEU A 139 3.45 -2.57 -11.16
C LEU A 139 3.58 -1.05 -11.39
N LYS A 140 2.73 -0.49 -12.26
CA LYS A 140 2.73 0.95 -12.55
C LYS A 140 2.38 1.77 -11.31
N ASN A 141 1.38 1.36 -10.55
CA ASN A 141 0.96 2.04 -9.33
C ASN A 141 2.09 2.11 -8.29
N VAL A 142 2.78 1.01 -8.03
CA VAL A 142 3.86 1.00 -7.02
C VAL A 142 5.08 1.78 -7.46
N ILE A 143 5.40 1.80 -8.76
CA ILE A 143 6.47 2.64 -9.31
C ILE A 143 6.13 4.12 -9.21
N GLU A 144 4.89 4.50 -9.55
CA GLU A 144 4.41 5.86 -9.38
C GLU A 144 4.47 6.31 -7.92
N PHE A 145 4.02 5.45 -6.99
CA PHE A 145 4.12 5.70 -5.56
C PHE A 145 5.59 5.89 -5.11
N ALA A 146 6.49 5.00 -5.52
CA ALA A 146 7.91 5.10 -5.19
C ALA A 146 8.52 6.43 -5.68
N ASN A 147 8.18 6.87 -6.89
CA ASN A 147 8.62 8.16 -7.42
C ASN A 147 8.09 9.34 -6.60
N GLN A 148 6.84 9.28 -6.12
CA GLN A 148 6.25 10.34 -5.28
C GLN A 148 6.97 10.52 -3.94
N ILE A 149 7.59 9.46 -3.43
CA ILE A 149 8.38 9.49 -2.20
C ILE A 149 9.89 9.58 -2.46
N ASN A 150 10.28 10.10 -3.64
CA ASN A 150 11.65 10.38 -4.06
C ASN A 150 12.54 9.15 -4.29
N ILE A 151 11.97 7.98 -4.52
CA ILE A 151 12.72 6.81 -5.01
C ILE A 151 12.63 6.82 -6.54
N SER A 152 13.52 7.56 -7.16
CA SER A 152 13.60 7.62 -8.62
C SER A 152 14.17 6.32 -9.18
N LYS A 153 13.53 5.77 -10.21
CA LYS A 153 13.92 4.52 -10.87
C LYS A 153 14.07 3.34 -9.89
N PRO A 154 12.99 2.94 -9.20
CA PRO A 154 13.03 1.89 -8.19
C PRO A 154 13.41 0.52 -8.79
N ARG A 155 13.94 -0.36 -7.94
CA ARG A 155 14.27 -1.76 -8.27
C ARG A 155 13.10 -2.65 -7.90
N VAL A 156 12.45 -3.24 -8.90
CA VAL A 156 11.28 -4.09 -8.73
C VAL A 156 11.64 -5.56 -9.00
N ALA A 157 11.53 -6.39 -7.97
CA ALA A 157 11.60 -7.84 -8.10
C ALA A 157 10.20 -8.41 -8.29
N ILE A 158 9.96 -9.12 -9.39
CA ILE A 158 8.73 -9.87 -9.60
C ILE A 158 8.96 -11.28 -9.04
N LEU A 159 8.29 -11.55 -7.90
CA LEU A 159 8.56 -12.76 -7.14
C LEU A 159 7.95 -14.02 -7.76
N SER A 160 8.70 -15.09 -7.65
CA SER A 160 8.27 -16.47 -7.86
C SER A 160 9.05 -17.39 -6.91
N GLY A 161 8.85 -18.70 -6.99
CA GLY A 161 9.64 -19.68 -6.23
C GLY A 161 10.90 -20.16 -6.95
N THR A 162 11.24 -19.59 -8.11
CA THR A 162 12.41 -19.93 -8.93
C THR A 162 12.84 -18.73 -9.76
N GLU A 163 14.04 -18.75 -10.27
CA GLU A 163 14.60 -17.76 -11.19
C GLU A 163 14.40 -18.16 -12.66
N ASP A 164 14.06 -19.42 -12.92
CA ASP A 164 13.80 -19.92 -14.26
C ASP A 164 12.29 -20.02 -14.53
N PRO A 165 11.82 -19.60 -15.71
CA PRO A 165 10.44 -19.83 -16.12
C PRO A 165 10.20 -21.31 -16.37
N ILE A 166 9.34 -21.95 -15.57
CA ILE A 166 9.01 -23.38 -15.67
C ILE A 166 7.48 -23.59 -15.69
N GLU A 167 7.00 -24.55 -16.50
CA GLU A 167 5.59 -24.82 -16.67
C GLU A 167 4.88 -25.27 -15.38
N SER A 168 5.59 -26.01 -14.53
CA SER A 168 5.07 -26.45 -13.24
C SER A 168 4.86 -25.31 -12.22
N MET A 169 5.36 -24.11 -12.50
CA MET A 169 5.22 -22.93 -11.66
C MET A 169 4.78 -21.72 -12.50
N PRO A 170 3.47 -21.57 -12.79
CA PRO A 170 2.95 -20.53 -13.66
C PRO A 170 3.37 -19.10 -13.26
N SER A 171 3.56 -18.84 -11.96
CA SER A 171 4.04 -17.54 -11.49
C SER A 171 5.41 -17.14 -12.04
N SER A 172 6.27 -18.10 -12.37
CA SER A 172 7.59 -17.84 -12.97
C SER A 172 7.48 -17.41 -14.44
N ILE A 173 6.56 -18.00 -15.18
CA ILE A 173 6.27 -17.62 -16.57
C ILE A 173 5.63 -16.23 -16.61
N GLU A 174 4.64 -15.99 -15.75
CA GLU A 174 4.01 -14.67 -15.64
C GLU A 174 4.99 -13.56 -15.22
N ALA A 175 5.91 -13.86 -14.31
CA ALA A 175 6.93 -12.90 -13.87
C ALA A 175 7.86 -12.49 -15.02
N LYS A 176 8.30 -13.44 -15.85
CA LYS A 176 9.08 -13.16 -17.05
C LYS A 176 8.29 -12.34 -18.07
N GLU A 177 7.05 -12.74 -18.35
CA GLU A 177 6.20 -12.02 -19.28
C GLU A 177 5.94 -10.58 -18.82
N LEU A 178 5.70 -10.38 -17.51
CA LEU A 178 5.48 -9.05 -16.94
C LEU A 178 6.73 -8.16 -17.09
N MET A 179 7.91 -8.72 -16.84
CA MET A 179 9.19 -8.04 -17.05
C MET A 179 9.38 -7.62 -18.52
N GLU A 180 9.08 -8.52 -19.46
CA GLU A 180 9.21 -8.24 -20.90
C GLU A 180 8.21 -7.16 -21.36
N ARG A 181 6.95 -7.21 -20.89
CA ARG A 181 5.94 -6.19 -21.16
C ARG A 181 6.37 -4.81 -20.60
N ALA A 182 6.87 -4.78 -19.37
CA ALA A 182 7.35 -3.55 -18.74
C ALA A 182 8.52 -2.92 -19.53
N LYS A 183 9.42 -3.74 -20.04
CA LYS A 183 10.51 -3.31 -20.92
C LYS A 183 9.99 -2.70 -22.23
N ASN A 184 9.03 -3.37 -22.86
CA ASN A 184 8.43 -2.90 -24.12
C ASN A 184 7.67 -1.56 -23.95
N GLU A 185 7.09 -1.33 -22.78
CA GLU A 185 6.42 -0.07 -22.42
C GLU A 185 7.40 1.03 -21.93
N ASN A 186 8.71 0.76 -21.91
CA ASN A 186 9.74 1.68 -21.43
C ASN A 186 9.47 2.24 -20.02
N ILE A 187 9.00 1.40 -19.09
CA ILE A 187 8.72 1.82 -17.72
C ILE A 187 10.03 2.25 -17.04
N ASN A 188 10.03 3.43 -16.43
CA ASN A 188 11.22 4.01 -15.79
C ASN A 188 11.49 3.37 -14.41
N ALA A 189 11.94 2.12 -14.42
CA ALA A 189 12.35 1.35 -13.25
C ALA A 189 13.35 0.26 -13.67
N TYR A 190 14.10 -0.28 -12.72
CA TYR A 190 14.80 -1.55 -12.91
C TYR A 190 13.85 -2.68 -12.54
N ILE A 191 13.50 -3.53 -13.48
CA ILE A 191 12.50 -4.59 -13.27
C ILE A 191 13.11 -5.91 -13.66
N HIS A 192 13.07 -6.89 -12.75
CA HIS A 192 13.56 -8.24 -13.01
C HIS A 192 12.66 -9.29 -12.37
N GLY A 193 12.47 -10.39 -13.07
CA GLY A 193 11.71 -11.56 -12.62
C GLY A 193 11.72 -12.66 -13.70
N PRO A 194 11.48 -13.91 -13.26
CA PRO A 194 11.21 -14.32 -11.88
C PRO A 194 12.43 -14.24 -10.96
N LEU A 195 12.19 -13.99 -9.67
CA LEU A 195 13.17 -14.05 -8.60
C LEU A 195 12.56 -14.72 -7.36
N ALA A 196 13.31 -15.60 -6.70
CA ALA A 196 12.98 -16.06 -5.36
C ALA A 196 13.23 -14.94 -4.35
N PHE A 197 12.54 -14.98 -3.21
CA PHE A 197 12.58 -13.93 -2.21
C PHE A 197 13.99 -13.60 -1.72
N ASP A 198 14.77 -14.62 -1.38
CA ASP A 198 16.15 -14.48 -0.91
C ASP A 198 17.03 -13.79 -1.96
N ASN A 199 16.89 -14.18 -3.23
CA ASN A 199 17.66 -13.61 -4.33
C ASN A 199 17.20 -12.18 -4.70
N ALA A 200 16.00 -11.80 -4.32
CA ALA A 200 15.52 -10.42 -4.50
C ALA A 200 16.13 -9.46 -3.47
N ILE A 201 16.36 -9.91 -2.22
CA ILE A 201 16.72 -9.02 -1.09
C ILE A 201 18.13 -9.22 -0.53
N SER A 202 18.76 -10.41 -0.75
CA SER A 202 20.12 -10.69 -0.25
C SER A 202 21.15 -10.71 -1.38
N PRO A 203 22.13 -9.78 -1.35
CA PRO A 203 23.24 -9.79 -2.29
C PRO A 203 24.04 -11.09 -2.25
N GLU A 204 24.19 -11.70 -1.06
CA GLU A 204 24.91 -12.95 -0.86
C GLU A 204 24.17 -14.12 -1.53
N ALA A 205 22.83 -14.20 -1.35
CA ALA A 205 22.03 -15.25 -1.98
C ALA A 205 22.07 -15.12 -3.52
N ALA A 206 21.94 -13.91 -4.04
CA ALA A 206 22.06 -13.65 -5.47
C ALA A 206 23.43 -14.04 -6.03
N ALA A 207 24.52 -13.74 -5.29
CA ALA A 207 25.89 -14.08 -5.68
C ALA A 207 26.13 -15.61 -5.71
N ILE A 208 25.62 -16.36 -4.75
CA ILE A 208 25.72 -17.83 -4.69
C ILE A 208 25.10 -18.47 -5.95
N LYS A 209 23.99 -17.92 -6.44
CA LYS A 209 23.30 -18.37 -7.65
C LYS A 209 23.83 -17.72 -8.95
N ASN A 210 24.87 -16.90 -8.87
CA ASN A 210 25.43 -16.15 -10.00
C ASN A 210 24.41 -15.27 -10.73
N ILE A 211 23.43 -14.71 -9.99
CA ILE A 211 22.43 -13.80 -10.54
C ILE A 211 23.02 -12.39 -10.52
N SER A 212 23.24 -11.81 -11.70
CA SER A 212 23.82 -10.47 -11.84
C SER A 212 22.90 -9.58 -12.68
N ASN A 213 22.17 -8.70 -12.01
CA ASN A 213 21.36 -7.65 -12.61
C ASN A 213 21.14 -6.49 -11.61
N GLU A 214 20.45 -5.45 -12.03
CA GLU A 214 20.24 -4.24 -11.20
C GLU A 214 19.29 -4.44 -10.01
N VAL A 215 18.55 -5.56 -9.96
CA VAL A 215 17.49 -5.83 -8.97
C VAL A 215 17.91 -6.87 -7.94
N ALA A 216 18.59 -7.94 -8.39
CA ALA A 216 18.94 -9.07 -7.52
C ALA A 216 19.75 -8.61 -6.30
N GLY A 217 19.31 -9.01 -5.12
CA GLY A 217 19.90 -8.64 -3.83
C GLY A 217 19.67 -7.18 -3.39
N LYS A 218 18.94 -6.38 -4.17
CA LYS A 218 18.84 -4.92 -3.95
C LYS A 218 17.42 -4.38 -4.16
N ALA A 219 16.41 -5.25 -4.20
CA ALA A 219 15.03 -4.84 -4.48
C ALA A 219 14.54 -3.78 -3.50
N ASP A 220 13.87 -2.77 -4.05
CA ASP A 220 13.12 -1.76 -3.29
C ASP A 220 11.65 -2.18 -3.19
N ILE A 221 11.18 -2.95 -4.19
CA ILE A 221 9.79 -3.35 -4.36
C ILE A 221 9.73 -4.85 -4.65
N LEU A 222 8.85 -5.55 -3.94
CA LEU A 222 8.49 -6.94 -4.20
C LEU A 222 7.08 -6.99 -4.78
N LEU A 223 6.94 -7.34 -6.05
CA LEU A 223 5.66 -7.65 -6.67
C LEU A 223 5.40 -9.14 -6.51
N VAL A 224 4.42 -9.49 -5.68
CA VAL A 224 4.11 -10.88 -5.33
C VAL A 224 3.19 -11.55 -6.36
N PRO A 225 3.21 -12.89 -6.48
CA PRO A 225 2.37 -13.60 -7.45
C PRO A 225 0.87 -13.52 -7.17
N ASN A 226 0.48 -13.48 -5.89
CA ASN A 226 -0.90 -13.45 -5.42
C ASN A 226 -1.02 -12.78 -4.04
N LEU A 227 -2.25 -12.51 -3.63
CA LEU A 227 -2.57 -11.83 -2.37
C LEU A 227 -2.07 -12.60 -1.16
N GLU A 228 -2.22 -13.93 -1.14
CA GLU A 228 -1.85 -14.76 0.00
C GLU A 228 -0.36 -14.63 0.31
N THR A 229 0.47 -14.65 -0.72
CA THR A 229 1.93 -14.45 -0.59
C THR A 229 2.25 -13.08 -0.02
N GLY A 230 1.68 -12.02 -0.56
CA GLY A 230 1.93 -10.64 -0.07
C GLY A 230 1.42 -10.42 1.35
N ASN A 231 0.24 -10.94 1.67
CA ASN A 231 -0.37 -10.84 3.00
C ASN A 231 0.44 -11.60 4.06
N ALA A 232 0.84 -12.85 3.75
CA ALA A 232 1.65 -13.66 4.66
C ALA A 232 3.02 -13.03 4.91
N LEU A 233 3.71 -12.62 3.84
CA LEU A 233 5.03 -11.99 3.93
C LEU A 233 5.01 -10.72 4.77
N SER A 234 4.07 -9.83 4.51
CA SER A 234 3.94 -8.57 5.25
C SER A 234 3.62 -8.82 6.73
N LYS A 235 2.72 -9.76 7.04
CA LYS A 235 2.40 -10.10 8.42
C LYS A 235 3.57 -10.75 9.15
N ILE A 236 4.33 -11.62 8.50
CA ILE A 236 5.56 -12.18 9.08
C ILE A 236 6.53 -11.05 9.45
N MET A 237 6.72 -10.07 8.58
CA MET A 237 7.59 -8.93 8.87
C MET A 237 7.10 -8.11 10.07
N VAL A 238 5.80 -7.86 10.18
CA VAL A 238 5.21 -7.14 11.33
C VAL A 238 5.38 -7.92 12.63
N TYR A 239 4.94 -9.17 12.65
CA TYR A 239 4.84 -9.94 13.92
C TYR A 239 6.17 -10.52 14.39
N PHE A 240 7.08 -10.87 13.48
CA PHE A 240 8.35 -11.51 13.84
C PHE A 240 9.57 -10.61 13.69
N MET A 241 9.51 -9.60 12.83
CA MET A 241 10.66 -8.70 12.59
C MET A 241 10.44 -7.30 13.18
N GLY A 242 9.28 -7.03 13.75
CA GLY A 242 8.94 -5.71 14.28
C GLY A 242 8.88 -4.61 13.21
N ALA A 243 8.62 -4.99 11.95
CA ALA A 243 8.46 -4.02 10.88
C ALA A 243 7.19 -3.18 11.07
N CYS A 244 7.21 -1.95 10.62
CA CYS A 244 6.09 -1.00 10.66
C CYS A 244 5.95 -0.28 9.32
#